data_3021d7fddf45fb56faf5e79f3600f845
#
_entry.id   3021d7fddf45fb56faf5e79f3600f845
#
_cell.length_a   1.000
_cell.length_b   1.000
_cell.length_c   1.000
_cell.angle_alpha   90.00
_cell.angle_beta   90.00
_cell.angle_gamma   90.00
#
_symmetry.space_group_name_H-M   'P 1'
#
loop_
_entity.id
_entity.type
_entity.pdbx_description
1 polymer ?
#
loop_
_entity_poly.entity_id
_entity_poly.type
_entity_poly.pdbx_seq_one_letter_code
_entity_poly.pdbx_strand_id
1 'polypeptide(L)'
;MSQYRRQRERMVEHLRSHHRIRDERVLRAMAEVPRHLFVPDALQSNAYGDHALPISASQTISQPFIVARMTELLEVDANSKVLEIGAGSGYQTAVLARVAGSVFAIERIAELAREAQKRIREQGIYNATVKCFDGTLGWDAHAPYDAALAAAGGPDVPEPLLAQLKIGGRLVMPVGQSRDTQRLVRVLRTDKGFEREDHGACAFVPLIGRYGWNEK
;
A
#
# COMPACT_ATOMS: atom_id res chain seq x y z
N MET A 1 1.03 30.01 -0.98
CA MET A 1 0.89 28.53 -0.97
C MET A 1 2.28 27.92 -0.99
N SER A 2 2.55 26.90 -0.17
CA SER A 2 3.86 26.24 -0.19
C SER A 2 4.12 25.56 -1.53
N GLN A 3 5.39 25.50 -1.95
CA GLN A 3 5.82 24.85 -3.19
C GLN A 3 5.29 23.39 -3.28
N TYR A 4 5.38 22.65 -2.19
CA TYR A 4 4.92 21.26 -2.11
C TYR A 4 3.39 21.10 -2.30
N ARG A 5 2.60 22.08 -1.92
CA ARG A 5 1.16 22.05 -2.16
C ARG A 5 0.86 22.07 -3.67
N ARG A 6 1.48 22.97 -4.42
CA ARG A 6 1.30 23.04 -5.88
C ARG A 6 1.78 21.77 -6.59
N GLN A 7 2.91 21.19 -6.14
CA GLN A 7 3.42 19.95 -6.70
C GLN A 7 2.44 18.80 -6.46
N ARG A 8 1.87 18.71 -5.25
CA ARG A 8 0.87 17.70 -4.90
C ARG A 8 -0.41 17.85 -5.71
N GLU A 9 -0.92 19.05 -5.89
CA GLU A 9 -2.08 19.33 -6.72
C GLU A 9 -1.85 18.90 -8.19
N ARG A 10 -0.66 19.16 -8.75
CA ARG A 10 -0.28 18.68 -10.09
C ARG A 10 -0.17 17.17 -10.18
N MET A 11 0.39 16.52 -9.17
CA MET A 11 0.44 15.05 -9.09
C MET A 11 -0.97 14.46 -9.12
N VAL A 12 -1.89 14.97 -8.33
CA VAL A 12 -3.29 14.49 -8.29
C VAL A 12 -3.99 14.71 -9.63
N GLU A 13 -3.79 15.87 -10.26
CA GLU A 13 -4.36 16.13 -11.59
C GLU A 13 -3.77 15.18 -12.64
N HIS A 14 -2.48 14.87 -12.57
CA HIS A 14 -1.85 13.87 -13.44
C HIS A 14 -2.43 12.46 -13.24
N LEU A 15 -2.66 12.06 -11.98
CA LEU A 15 -3.33 10.79 -11.66
C LEU A 15 -4.74 10.71 -12.28
N ARG A 16 -5.49 11.81 -12.21
CA ARG A 16 -6.84 11.90 -12.75
C ARG A 16 -6.85 11.87 -14.29
N SER A 17 -6.10 12.77 -14.91
CA SER A 17 -6.18 13.02 -16.36
C SER A 17 -5.40 12.00 -17.17
N HIS A 18 -4.18 11.65 -16.78
CA HIS A 18 -3.28 10.77 -17.51
C HIS A 18 -3.48 9.28 -17.12
N HIS A 19 -3.46 8.98 -15.84
CA HIS A 19 -3.60 7.62 -15.34
C HIS A 19 -5.05 7.15 -15.15
N ARG A 20 -6.01 8.05 -15.32
CA ARG A 20 -7.45 7.75 -15.28
C ARG A 20 -7.89 7.13 -13.96
N ILE A 21 -7.27 7.53 -12.83
CA ILE A 21 -7.79 7.24 -11.50
C ILE A 21 -9.13 7.96 -11.35
N ARG A 22 -10.18 7.23 -10.99
CA ARG A 22 -11.57 7.74 -10.98
C ARG A 22 -12.17 7.83 -9.58
N ASP A 23 -11.62 7.11 -8.61
CA ASP A 23 -12.11 7.17 -7.23
C ASP A 23 -11.71 8.49 -6.58
N GLU A 24 -12.70 9.39 -6.43
CA GLU A 24 -12.49 10.73 -5.85
C GLU A 24 -12.04 10.66 -4.39
N ARG A 25 -12.34 9.57 -3.65
CA ARG A 25 -11.87 9.37 -2.28
C ARG A 25 -10.36 9.16 -2.28
N VAL A 26 -9.86 8.34 -3.20
CA VAL A 26 -8.43 8.09 -3.40
C VAL A 26 -7.71 9.37 -3.82
N LEU A 27 -8.23 10.10 -4.81
CA LEU A 27 -7.64 11.36 -5.28
C LEU A 27 -7.60 12.41 -4.17
N ARG A 28 -8.64 12.50 -3.33
CA ARG A 28 -8.68 13.39 -2.16
C ARG A 28 -7.64 12.97 -1.12
N ALA A 29 -7.53 11.68 -0.79
CA ALA A 29 -6.52 11.17 0.13
C ALA A 29 -5.10 11.51 -0.35
N MET A 30 -4.82 11.33 -1.65
CA MET A 30 -3.54 11.69 -2.27
C MET A 30 -3.29 13.21 -2.25
N ALA A 31 -4.34 14.03 -2.31
CA ALA A 31 -4.26 15.49 -2.19
C ALA A 31 -4.02 15.95 -0.75
N GLU A 32 -4.47 15.20 0.25
CA GLU A 32 -4.31 15.53 1.67
C GLU A 32 -2.95 15.10 2.23
N VAL A 33 -2.52 13.87 1.93
CA VAL A 33 -1.29 13.29 2.51
C VAL A 33 -0.04 13.93 1.91
N PRO A 34 0.82 14.57 2.72
CA PRO A 34 2.01 15.28 2.25
C PRO A 34 3.17 14.30 1.97
N ARG A 35 3.19 13.70 0.78
CA ARG A 35 4.15 12.65 0.38
C ARG A 35 5.61 13.02 0.66
N HIS A 36 6.00 14.30 0.53
CA HIS A 36 7.37 14.77 0.80
C HIS A 36 7.83 14.52 2.25
N LEU A 37 6.91 14.32 3.21
CA LEU A 37 7.26 13.98 4.59
C LEU A 37 7.52 12.48 4.80
N PHE A 38 7.34 11.66 3.76
CA PHE A 38 7.57 10.21 3.78
C PHE A 38 8.81 9.78 2.97
N VAL A 39 9.60 10.73 2.51
CA VAL A 39 10.88 10.51 1.81
C VAL A 39 12.01 11.17 2.57
N PRO A 40 13.27 10.75 2.36
CA PRO A 40 14.44 11.44 2.89
C PRO A 40 14.48 12.91 2.46
N ASP A 41 15.00 13.80 3.31
CA ASP A 41 15.04 15.26 3.07
C ASP A 41 15.68 15.63 1.72
N ALA A 42 16.76 14.94 1.34
CA ALA A 42 17.43 15.14 0.06
C ALA A 42 16.54 14.84 -1.17
N LEU A 43 15.46 14.08 -1.01
CA LEU A 43 14.56 13.67 -2.08
C LEU A 43 13.20 14.38 -2.05
N GLN A 44 12.96 15.26 -1.08
CA GLN A 44 11.66 15.93 -0.92
C GLN A 44 11.25 16.74 -2.15
N SER A 45 12.21 17.36 -2.86
CA SER A 45 11.94 18.09 -4.11
C SER A 45 11.37 17.19 -5.23
N ASN A 46 11.69 15.89 -5.20
CA ASN A 46 11.28 14.89 -6.20
C ASN A 46 10.05 14.09 -5.75
N ALA A 47 9.56 14.31 -4.53
CA ALA A 47 8.52 13.49 -3.89
C ALA A 47 7.23 13.36 -4.70
N TYR A 48 6.91 14.35 -5.53
CA TYR A 48 5.67 14.41 -6.31
C TYR A 48 5.84 14.03 -7.78
N GLY A 49 7.05 13.58 -8.19
CA GLY A 49 7.26 12.96 -9.49
C GLY A 49 6.61 11.56 -9.55
N ASP A 50 6.14 11.18 -10.74
CA ASP A 50 5.44 9.90 -10.92
C ASP A 50 6.42 8.73 -11.09
N HIS A 51 7.26 8.53 -10.09
CA HIS A 51 8.24 7.44 -9.99
C HIS A 51 8.44 7.00 -8.54
N ALA A 52 8.98 5.80 -8.34
CA ALA A 52 9.42 5.32 -7.04
C ALA A 52 10.68 6.07 -6.58
N LEU A 53 10.84 6.22 -5.26
CA LEU A 53 12.03 6.84 -4.67
C LEU A 53 12.62 5.90 -3.61
N PRO A 54 13.96 5.88 -3.45
CA PRO A 54 14.58 5.11 -2.38
C PRO A 54 14.25 5.69 -1.00
N ILE A 55 14.09 4.78 -0.04
CA ILE A 55 14.03 5.08 1.40
C ILE A 55 15.11 4.29 2.14
N SER A 56 15.14 4.34 3.47
CA SER A 56 16.10 3.57 4.27
C SER A 56 15.94 2.04 4.05
N ALA A 57 16.93 1.28 4.50
CA ALA A 57 16.97 -0.18 4.44
C ALA A 57 16.81 -0.77 3.02
N SER A 58 17.32 -0.08 1.99
CA SER A 58 17.22 -0.51 0.59
C SER A 58 15.79 -0.78 0.10
N GLN A 59 14.81 -0.12 0.73
CA GLN A 59 13.42 -0.14 0.28
C GLN A 59 13.06 1.09 -0.54
N THR A 60 11.85 1.13 -1.07
CA THR A 60 11.34 2.24 -1.86
C THR A 60 9.95 2.68 -1.41
N ILE A 61 9.66 3.97 -1.56
CA ILE A 61 8.28 4.45 -1.60
C ILE A 61 7.76 4.29 -3.03
N SER A 62 6.64 3.61 -3.20
CA SER A 62 6.07 3.31 -4.51
C SER A 62 5.69 4.58 -5.30
N GLN A 63 5.71 4.47 -6.62
CA GLN A 63 5.23 5.50 -7.56
C GLN A 63 3.81 5.98 -7.18
N PRO A 64 3.50 7.28 -7.23
CA PRO A 64 2.18 7.81 -6.92
C PRO A 64 1.03 7.11 -7.66
N PHE A 65 1.20 6.84 -8.95
CA PHE A 65 0.21 6.09 -9.73
C PHE A 65 -0.09 4.71 -9.13
N ILE A 66 0.93 3.96 -8.78
CA ILE A 66 0.75 2.61 -8.23
C ILE A 66 0.04 2.66 -6.86
N VAL A 67 0.39 3.62 -6.00
CA VAL A 67 -0.31 3.85 -4.72
C VAL A 67 -1.79 4.11 -4.94
N ALA A 68 -2.11 5.04 -5.87
CA ALA A 68 -3.50 5.38 -6.20
C ALA A 68 -4.25 4.19 -6.79
N ARG A 69 -3.63 3.48 -7.76
CA ARG A 69 -4.25 2.34 -8.45
C ARG A 69 -4.54 1.18 -7.50
N MET A 70 -3.57 0.81 -6.66
CA MET A 70 -3.79 -0.25 -5.67
C MET A 70 -4.89 0.11 -4.67
N THR A 71 -4.91 1.36 -4.20
CA THR A 71 -5.96 1.84 -3.29
C THR A 71 -7.34 1.82 -3.96
N GLU A 72 -7.44 2.26 -5.21
CA GLU A 72 -8.68 2.24 -6.00
C GLU A 72 -9.23 0.83 -6.19
N LEU A 73 -8.35 -0.15 -6.48
CA LEU A 73 -8.71 -1.55 -6.68
C LEU A 73 -9.25 -2.26 -5.42
N LEU A 74 -8.98 -1.72 -4.23
CA LEU A 74 -9.55 -2.25 -2.98
C LEU A 74 -11.03 -1.94 -2.83
N GLU A 75 -11.54 -0.87 -3.47
CA GLU A 75 -12.95 -0.42 -3.39
C GLU A 75 -13.44 -0.24 -1.93
N VAL A 76 -12.59 0.33 -1.07
CA VAL A 76 -12.87 0.53 0.35
C VAL A 76 -13.50 1.89 0.64
N ASP A 77 -14.13 2.01 1.82
CA ASP A 77 -14.76 3.23 2.32
C ASP A 77 -14.46 3.47 3.80
N ALA A 78 -15.05 4.51 4.39
CA ALA A 78 -14.85 4.91 5.77
C ALA A 78 -15.28 3.87 6.84
N ASN A 79 -15.97 2.80 6.46
CA ASN A 79 -16.33 1.69 7.35
C ASN A 79 -15.41 0.49 7.21
N SER A 80 -14.57 0.49 6.20
CA SER A 80 -13.72 -0.66 5.84
C SER A 80 -12.54 -0.81 6.80
N LYS A 81 -12.23 -2.06 7.13
CA LYS A 81 -11.03 -2.48 7.85
C LYS A 81 -10.02 -3.05 6.85
N VAL A 82 -8.84 -2.46 6.80
CA VAL A 82 -7.80 -2.79 5.80
C VAL A 82 -6.57 -3.37 6.48
N LEU A 83 -6.02 -4.43 5.90
CA LEU A 83 -4.69 -4.97 6.20
C LEU A 83 -3.70 -4.47 5.15
N GLU A 84 -2.57 -3.92 5.58
CA GLU A 84 -1.46 -3.55 4.69
C GLU A 84 -0.22 -4.37 5.02
N ILE A 85 0.44 -4.91 3.99
CA ILE A 85 1.71 -5.64 4.10
C ILE A 85 2.81 -4.82 3.42
N GLY A 86 3.84 -4.48 4.19
CA GLY A 86 4.95 -3.64 3.72
C GLY A 86 4.66 -2.15 3.89
N ALA A 87 4.51 -1.68 5.13
CA ALA A 87 4.25 -0.26 5.43
C ALA A 87 5.36 0.68 4.91
N GLY A 88 6.62 0.21 4.90
CA GLY A 88 7.76 0.94 4.38
C GLY A 88 7.91 2.33 5.01
N SER A 89 7.73 3.37 4.20
CA SER A 89 7.75 4.76 4.65
C SER A 89 6.54 5.17 5.50
N GLY A 90 5.42 4.43 5.41
CA GLY A 90 4.12 4.76 5.97
C GLY A 90 3.21 5.58 5.04
N TYR A 91 3.66 5.90 3.81
CA TYR A 91 2.87 6.73 2.89
C TYR A 91 1.59 6.03 2.42
N GLN A 92 1.69 4.77 1.97
CA GLN A 92 0.51 3.99 1.57
C GLN A 92 -0.44 3.81 2.77
N THR A 93 0.09 3.55 3.96
CA THR A 93 -0.70 3.48 5.21
C THR A 93 -1.47 4.77 5.46
N ALA A 94 -0.79 5.92 5.29
CA ALA A 94 -1.41 7.23 5.49
C ALA A 94 -2.52 7.52 4.46
N VAL A 95 -2.33 7.12 3.19
CA VAL A 95 -3.35 7.23 2.14
C VAL A 95 -4.55 6.33 2.46
N LEU A 96 -4.32 5.06 2.81
CA LEU A 96 -5.38 4.13 3.20
C LEU A 96 -6.19 4.65 4.40
N ALA A 97 -5.51 5.22 5.40
CA ALA A 97 -6.16 5.77 6.59
C ALA A 97 -7.07 6.98 6.32
N ARG A 98 -6.92 7.66 5.17
CA ARG A 98 -7.82 8.73 4.72
C ARG A 98 -9.05 8.21 3.97
N VAL A 99 -9.03 6.95 3.54
CA VAL A 99 -10.13 6.33 2.78
C VAL A 99 -10.88 5.32 3.64
N ALA A 100 -10.16 4.56 4.47
CA ALA A 100 -10.70 3.46 5.28
C ALA A 100 -10.98 3.87 6.73
N GLY A 101 -11.84 3.13 7.41
CA GLY A 101 -12.16 3.31 8.83
C GLY A 101 -11.02 2.92 9.76
N SER A 102 -10.31 1.85 9.43
CA SER A 102 -9.12 1.41 10.18
C SER A 102 -8.12 0.68 9.29
N VAL A 103 -6.82 0.89 9.59
CA VAL A 103 -5.70 0.28 8.86
C VAL A 103 -4.78 -0.44 9.84
N PHE A 104 -4.54 -1.71 9.57
CA PHE A 104 -3.58 -2.55 10.27
C PHE A 104 -2.42 -2.86 9.34
N ALA A 105 -1.28 -2.22 9.56
CA ALA A 105 -0.12 -2.34 8.69
C ALA A 105 0.97 -3.20 9.33
N ILE A 106 1.62 -4.01 8.52
CA ILE A 106 2.75 -4.84 8.93
C ILE A 106 3.98 -4.40 8.15
N GLU A 107 5.09 -4.27 8.87
CA GLU A 107 6.41 -4.03 8.30
C GLU A 107 7.42 -5.01 8.90
N ARG A 108 8.21 -5.67 8.07
CA ARG A 108 9.20 -6.67 8.52
C ARG A 108 10.42 -6.03 9.20
N ILE A 109 10.80 -4.86 8.74
CA ILE A 109 12.00 -4.16 9.20
C ILE A 109 11.63 -3.26 10.39
N ALA A 110 12.13 -3.60 11.58
CA ALA A 110 11.76 -2.95 12.83
C ALA A 110 11.99 -1.42 12.84
N GLU A 111 13.06 -0.96 12.20
CA GLU A 111 13.35 0.47 12.07
C GLU A 111 12.27 1.17 11.25
N LEU A 112 11.93 0.63 10.07
CA LEU A 112 10.88 1.17 9.21
C LEU A 112 9.52 1.16 9.89
N ALA A 113 9.18 0.08 10.60
CA ALA A 113 7.91 0.01 11.35
C ALA A 113 7.77 1.12 12.38
N ARG A 114 8.84 1.41 13.15
CA ARG A 114 8.85 2.50 14.13
C ARG A 114 8.73 3.88 13.46
N GLU A 115 9.49 4.10 12.40
CA GLU A 115 9.47 5.36 11.66
C GLU A 115 8.12 5.61 10.99
N ALA A 116 7.54 4.59 10.35
CA ALA A 116 6.22 4.67 9.73
C ALA A 116 5.15 5.04 10.78
N GLN A 117 5.12 4.34 11.93
CA GLN A 117 4.18 4.65 13.01
C GLN A 117 4.35 6.08 13.53
N LYS A 118 5.60 6.54 13.68
CA LYS A 118 5.90 7.92 14.10
C LYS A 118 5.37 8.93 13.08
N ARG A 119 5.74 8.79 11.80
CA ARG A 119 5.30 9.70 10.73
C ARG A 119 3.78 9.77 10.60
N ILE A 120 3.10 8.65 10.67
CA ILE A 120 1.63 8.56 10.62
C ILE A 120 1.02 9.38 11.77
N ARG A 121 1.54 9.24 13.00
CA ARG A 121 1.08 10.00 14.17
C ARG A 121 1.32 11.49 14.04
N GLU A 122 2.47 11.89 13.51
CA GLU A 122 2.83 13.29 13.24
C GLU A 122 1.89 13.93 12.21
N GLN A 123 1.26 13.14 11.34
CA GLN A 123 0.23 13.60 10.40
C GLN A 123 -1.18 13.60 11.00
N GLY A 124 -1.34 13.39 12.31
CA GLY A 124 -2.64 13.36 12.98
C GLY A 124 -3.51 12.17 12.58
N ILE A 125 -2.91 11.06 12.15
CA ILE A 125 -3.62 9.84 11.75
C ILE A 125 -3.60 8.87 12.95
N TYR A 126 -4.78 8.55 13.48
CA TYR A 126 -4.95 7.72 14.68
C TYR A 126 -5.69 6.41 14.42
N ASN A 127 -6.26 6.23 13.23
CA ASN A 127 -6.95 5.01 12.79
C ASN A 127 -6.03 4.03 12.05
N ALA A 128 -4.71 4.21 12.13
CA ALA A 128 -3.72 3.31 11.57
C ALA A 128 -2.72 2.86 12.65
N THR A 129 -2.40 1.56 12.64
CA THR A 129 -1.42 0.94 13.55
C THR A 129 -0.44 0.12 12.74
N VAL A 130 0.86 0.33 13.01
CA VAL A 130 1.94 -0.43 12.35
C VAL A 130 2.56 -1.41 13.35
N LYS A 131 2.71 -2.68 12.94
CA LYS A 131 3.35 -3.76 13.71
C LYS A 131 4.58 -4.25 12.98
N CYS A 132 5.67 -4.49 13.73
CA CYS A 132 6.82 -5.19 13.20
C CYS A 132 6.55 -6.70 13.25
N PHE A 133 6.37 -7.34 12.08
CA PHE A 133 6.04 -8.77 11.98
C PHE A 133 6.27 -9.30 10.56
N ASP A 134 6.21 -10.64 10.38
CA ASP A 134 6.17 -11.27 9.06
C ASP A 134 4.79 -11.01 8.41
N GLY A 135 4.77 -10.16 7.40
CA GLY A 135 3.55 -9.76 6.70
C GLY A 135 2.86 -10.89 5.94
N THR A 136 3.60 -11.94 5.56
CA THR A 136 3.02 -13.09 4.83
C THR A 136 2.04 -13.91 5.67
N LEU A 137 2.09 -13.74 7.00
CA LEU A 137 1.18 -14.37 7.97
C LEU A 137 -0.11 -13.55 8.19
N GLY A 138 -0.12 -12.30 7.74
CA GLY A 138 -1.20 -11.38 8.05
C GLY A 138 -1.23 -10.97 9.53
N TRP A 139 -2.41 -10.52 9.99
CA TRP A 139 -2.63 -10.12 11.38
C TRP A 139 -3.96 -10.67 11.88
N ASP A 140 -3.94 -11.92 12.27
CA ASP A 140 -5.11 -12.72 12.62
C ASP A 140 -5.97 -12.10 13.75
N ALA A 141 -5.31 -11.48 14.76
CA ALA A 141 -6.01 -10.86 15.89
C ALA A 141 -7.01 -9.75 15.50
N HIS A 142 -6.90 -9.21 14.29
CA HIS A 142 -7.81 -8.18 13.77
C HIS A 142 -8.65 -8.66 12.57
N ALA A 143 -8.46 -9.91 12.15
CA ALA A 143 -9.29 -10.50 11.08
C ALA A 143 -10.78 -10.62 11.53
N PRO A 144 -11.74 -10.70 10.59
CA PRO A 144 -11.55 -10.60 9.16
C PRO A 144 -11.47 -9.16 8.65
N TYR A 145 -10.85 -8.97 7.45
CA TYR A 145 -10.65 -7.69 6.79
C TYR A 145 -11.60 -7.51 5.61
N ASP A 146 -12.01 -6.26 5.37
CA ASP A 146 -12.74 -5.88 4.15
C ASP A 146 -11.83 -5.85 2.93
N ALA A 147 -10.56 -5.46 3.14
CA ALA A 147 -9.55 -5.51 2.09
C ALA A 147 -8.14 -5.75 2.65
N ALA A 148 -7.25 -6.24 1.79
CA ALA A 148 -5.83 -6.36 2.05
C ALA A 148 -5.00 -5.82 0.88
N LEU A 149 -3.86 -5.19 1.16
CA LEU A 149 -2.91 -4.69 0.19
C LEU A 149 -1.51 -5.16 0.56
N ALA A 150 -0.75 -5.68 -0.41
CA ALA A 150 0.66 -5.95 -0.20
C ALA A 150 1.51 -5.07 -1.12
N ALA A 151 2.36 -4.22 -0.52
CA ALA A 151 3.29 -3.34 -1.22
C ALA A 151 4.66 -4.03 -1.48
N ALA A 152 4.65 -5.34 -1.62
CA ALA A 152 5.79 -6.20 -1.94
C ALA A 152 5.33 -7.39 -2.78
N GLY A 153 6.15 -7.83 -3.75
CA GLY A 153 5.79 -8.88 -4.69
C GLY A 153 6.17 -10.28 -4.22
N GLY A 154 5.21 -11.19 -4.23
CA GLY A 154 5.38 -12.61 -3.86
C GLY A 154 5.43 -13.56 -5.05
N PRO A 155 5.86 -14.82 -4.83
CA PRO A 155 5.75 -15.86 -5.85
C PRO A 155 4.30 -16.24 -6.16
N ASP A 156 3.44 -16.14 -5.16
CA ASP A 156 1.99 -16.27 -5.23
C ASP A 156 1.34 -15.49 -4.09
N VAL A 157 0.01 -15.48 -4.06
CA VAL A 157 -0.78 -14.87 -2.97
C VAL A 157 -0.69 -15.75 -1.72
N PRO A 158 -0.17 -15.25 -0.58
CA PRO A 158 -0.10 -16.05 0.64
C PRO A 158 -1.50 -16.48 1.13
N GLU A 159 -1.67 -17.79 1.35
CA GLU A 159 -2.93 -18.36 1.82
C GLU A 159 -3.45 -17.71 3.13
N PRO A 160 -2.60 -17.39 4.14
CA PRO A 160 -3.07 -16.71 5.35
C PRO A 160 -3.73 -15.36 5.08
N LEU A 161 -3.30 -14.63 4.05
CA LEU A 161 -3.91 -13.34 3.69
C LEU A 161 -5.31 -13.53 3.09
N LEU A 162 -5.48 -14.58 2.26
CA LEU A 162 -6.77 -14.94 1.69
C LEU A 162 -7.76 -15.38 2.77
N ALA A 163 -7.31 -16.21 3.71
CA ALA A 163 -8.14 -16.71 4.82
C ALA A 163 -8.66 -15.59 5.73
N GLN A 164 -7.91 -14.49 5.86
CA GLN A 164 -8.25 -13.34 6.69
C GLN A 164 -9.18 -12.31 6.01
N LEU A 165 -9.57 -12.51 4.75
CA LEU A 165 -10.56 -11.65 4.08
C LEU A 165 -11.99 -12.02 4.51
N LYS A 166 -12.89 -11.06 4.52
CA LYS A 166 -14.36 -11.30 4.53
C LYS A 166 -14.82 -11.86 3.18
N ILE A 167 -15.98 -12.52 3.14
CA ILE A 167 -16.69 -12.72 1.87
C ILE A 167 -17.02 -11.35 1.28
N GLY A 168 -16.72 -11.14 -0.01
CA GLY A 168 -16.75 -9.84 -0.68
C GLY A 168 -15.49 -9.01 -0.47
N GLY A 169 -14.55 -9.47 0.37
CA GLY A 169 -13.27 -8.79 0.61
C GLY A 169 -12.29 -8.96 -0.56
N ARG A 170 -11.39 -7.99 -0.70
CA ARG A 170 -10.44 -7.91 -1.81
C ARG A 170 -9.01 -7.89 -1.31
N LEU A 171 -8.12 -8.52 -2.07
CA LEU A 171 -6.68 -8.42 -1.87
C LEU A 171 -6.03 -7.92 -3.16
N VAL A 172 -5.16 -6.93 -3.04
CA VAL A 172 -4.36 -6.40 -4.16
C VAL A 172 -2.89 -6.55 -3.86
N MET A 173 -2.15 -7.25 -4.72
CA MET A 173 -0.71 -7.43 -4.55
C MET A 173 0.00 -7.74 -5.87
N PRO A 174 1.32 -7.46 -5.95
CA PRO A 174 2.17 -7.95 -7.02
C PRO A 174 2.46 -9.44 -6.86
N VAL A 175 2.33 -10.20 -7.95
CA VAL A 175 2.65 -11.63 -7.99
C VAL A 175 3.47 -11.93 -9.23
N GLY A 176 4.50 -12.77 -9.11
CA GLY A 176 5.31 -13.19 -10.25
C GLY A 176 6.16 -14.41 -9.95
N GLN A 177 6.44 -15.21 -10.98
CA GLN A 177 7.30 -16.41 -10.85
C GLN A 177 8.78 -16.06 -10.62
N SER A 178 9.17 -14.82 -10.85
CA SER A 178 10.50 -14.27 -10.54
C SER A 178 10.36 -12.91 -9.86
N ARG A 179 11.44 -12.45 -9.21
CA ARG A 179 11.47 -11.14 -8.56
C ARG A 179 11.39 -9.98 -9.54
N ASP A 180 11.74 -10.21 -10.80
CA ASP A 180 11.85 -9.18 -11.84
C ASP A 180 10.60 -9.11 -12.74
N THR A 181 9.75 -10.15 -12.71
CA THR A 181 8.56 -10.23 -13.57
C THR A 181 7.32 -10.39 -12.70
N GLN A 182 6.65 -9.28 -12.45
CA GLN A 182 5.48 -9.25 -11.58
C GLN A 182 4.28 -8.65 -12.30
N ARG A 183 3.11 -9.10 -11.91
CA ARG A 183 1.82 -8.56 -12.35
C ARG A 183 1.01 -8.14 -11.13
N LEU A 184 0.34 -7.02 -11.23
CA LEU A 184 -0.57 -6.57 -10.19
C LEU A 184 -1.84 -7.41 -10.26
N VAL A 185 -2.13 -8.13 -9.20
CA VAL A 185 -3.26 -9.04 -9.10
C VAL A 185 -4.25 -8.52 -8.07
N ARG A 186 -5.53 -8.56 -8.42
CA ARG A 186 -6.63 -8.40 -7.48
C ARG A 186 -7.30 -9.75 -7.26
N VAL A 187 -7.55 -10.12 -6.02
CA VAL A 187 -8.31 -11.30 -5.65
C VAL A 187 -9.57 -10.88 -4.91
N LEU A 188 -10.71 -11.38 -5.33
CA LEU A 188 -12.01 -11.21 -4.66
C LEU A 188 -12.37 -12.53 -3.96
N ARG A 189 -12.68 -12.48 -2.66
CA ARG A 189 -13.25 -13.62 -1.93
C ARG A 189 -14.76 -13.68 -2.16
N THR A 190 -15.24 -14.76 -2.77
CA THR A 190 -16.67 -15.03 -2.96
C THR A 190 -17.13 -16.15 -2.01
N ASP A 191 -18.41 -16.43 -1.97
CA ASP A 191 -18.98 -17.58 -1.28
C ASP A 191 -18.57 -18.94 -1.89
N LYS A 192 -18.09 -18.92 -3.16
CA LYS A 192 -17.65 -20.10 -3.92
C LYS A 192 -16.13 -20.27 -3.96
N GLY A 193 -15.36 -19.34 -3.40
CA GLY A 193 -13.91 -19.35 -3.43
C GLY A 193 -13.30 -18.00 -3.76
N PHE A 194 -12.27 -17.97 -4.60
CA PHE A 194 -11.52 -16.78 -4.94
C PHE A 194 -11.52 -16.54 -6.45
N GLU A 195 -11.86 -15.33 -6.85
CA GLU A 195 -11.75 -14.85 -8.23
C GLU A 195 -10.51 -13.97 -8.36
N ARG A 196 -9.74 -14.13 -9.44
CA ARG A 196 -8.48 -13.45 -9.65
C ARG A 196 -8.51 -12.63 -10.94
N GLU A 197 -8.10 -11.37 -10.86
CA GLU A 197 -7.99 -10.43 -11.98
C GLU A 197 -6.55 -9.96 -12.10
N ASP A 198 -6.10 -9.76 -13.35
CA ASP A 198 -4.79 -9.24 -13.69
C ASP A 198 -4.90 -7.77 -14.13
N HIS A 199 -4.18 -6.90 -13.45
CA HIS A 199 -4.18 -5.45 -13.68
C HIS A 199 -2.89 -4.91 -14.31
N GLY A 200 -2.09 -5.78 -14.95
CA GLY A 200 -0.92 -5.41 -15.73
C GLY A 200 0.41 -5.60 -15.02
N ALA A 201 1.47 -5.34 -15.75
CA ALA A 201 2.85 -5.47 -15.26
C ALA A 201 3.16 -4.42 -14.19
N CYS A 202 3.94 -4.82 -13.19
CA CYS A 202 4.42 -3.93 -12.13
C CYS A 202 5.80 -4.40 -11.64
N ALA A 203 6.46 -3.56 -10.83
CA ALA A 203 7.75 -3.87 -10.23
C ALA A 203 7.75 -3.44 -8.76
N PHE A 204 7.97 -4.39 -7.88
CA PHE A 204 8.02 -4.19 -6.44
C PHE A 204 9.20 -4.92 -5.82
N VAL A 205 9.63 -4.45 -4.65
CA VAL A 205 10.54 -5.17 -3.78
C VAL A 205 9.97 -6.55 -3.43
N PRO A 206 10.83 -7.58 -3.19
CA PRO A 206 10.34 -8.91 -2.89
C PRO A 206 9.62 -8.96 -1.52
N LEU A 207 8.50 -9.65 -1.50
CA LEU A 207 7.81 -10.04 -0.26
C LEU A 207 8.61 -11.17 0.41
N ILE A 208 9.32 -10.83 1.48
CA ILE A 208 10.13 -11.78 2.24
C ILE A 208 9.35 -12.25 3.46
N GLY A 209 9.30 -13.55 3.69
CA GLY A 209 8.62 -14.17 4.82
C GLY A 209 8.27 -15.62 4.55
N ARG A 210 7.59 -16.24 5.51
CA ARG A 210 7.27 -17.69 5.48
C ARG A 210 6.53 -18.14 4.21
N TYR A 211 5.66 -17.31 3.67
CA TYR A 211 4.85 -17.57 2.47
C TYR A 211 5.26 -16.64 1.30
N GLY A 212 6.44 -16.05 1.38
CA GLY A 212 7.02 -15.20 0.34
C GLY A 212 8.31 -15.78 -0.22
N TRP A 213 9.21 -14.90 -0.65
CA TRP A 213 10.55 -15.27 -1.06
C TRP A 213 11.46 -15.51 0.16
N ASN A 214 12.40 -16.44 0.03
CA ASN A 214 13.46 -16.60 1.04
C ASN A 214 14.38 -15.37 1.05
N GLU A 215 14.89 -15.00 2.21
CA GLU A 215 16.04 -14.10 2.31
C GLU A 215 17.23 -14.75 1.58
N LYS A 216 17.94 -13.96 0.77
CA LYS A 216 19.22 -14.43 0.16
C LYS A 216 20.34 -14.29 1.17
#